data_7a43f736152259241215f0b5d2a23c0e
#
_entry.id   7a43f736152259241215f0b5d2a23c0e
#
_cell.length_a   1.000
_cell.length_b   1.000
_cell.length_c   1.000
_cell.angle_alpha   90.00
_cell.angle_beta   90.00
_cell.angle_gamma   90.00
#
_symmetry.space_group_name_H-M   'P 1'
#
loop_
_entity.id
_entity.type
_entity.pdbx_description
1 polymer ?
#
loop_
_entity_poly.entity_id
_entity_poly.type
_entity_poly.pdbx_seq_one_letter_code
_entity_poly.pdbx_strand_id
1 'polypeptide(L)'
;MKTIDELLAEGVAGKRVFVRADLNVPLDGATITDDGRIRAVLPTVKALADAGAKVVVASHLGRPKGEPDPAFSLAPAAARLGELLGTAVAFATDTVGESARSTVAGLTDGQVAVIENLRFNAGETSKDDAERGAFADRLAELADLYVGDGFGAVHRRHASVYDLPARLPHAAGFLIATEVGVLKQLTEDVKRPYVVALGGSKVSDKLAVIDQLLGKADRILIGGGMAFTFLKAKGYEIGASLVQDDQLPVVNEYVERAEKNGVELVVPVDVVAAARFPDLRTKAPSDPVTVAADAIPADLMGLDIGPETGALYASKLADAGTVFWNGPMGVFEHPDYAEGTKAVAQALIDSPAFTVVGGGDSAAAVRLLGFDENAFGHISTGGGASLEYLEGKTLPGLAALEG
;
A
#
# COMPACT_ATOMS: atom_id res chain seq x y z
N MET A 1 -21.21 -0.76 -5.81
CA MET A 1 -20.04 -0.92 -6.72
C MET A 1 -20.23 -2.22 -7.50
N LYS A 2 -20.35 -2.14 -8.83
CA LYS A 2 -20.44 -3.30 -9.73
C LYS A 2 -19.11 -4.07 -9.75
N THR A 3 -19.16 -5.38 -9.75
CA THR A 3 -17.98 -6.24 -9.78
C THR A 3 -17.62 -6.66 -11.21
N ILE A 4 -16.37 -7.09 -11.41
CA ILE A 4 -15.93 -7.64 -12.69
C ILE A 4 -16.72 -8.91 -13.06
N ASP A 5 -17.12 -9.74 -12.09
CA ASP A 5 -17.93 -10.94 -12.37
C ASP A 5 -19.29 -10.59 -12.98
N GLU A 6 -19.93 -9.54 -12.45
CA GLU A 6 -21.18 -9.01 -13.02
C GLU A 6 -20.96 -8.47 -14.43
N LEU A 7 -19.86 -7.75 -14.67
CA LEU A 7 -19.51 -7.23 -15.98
C LEU A 7 -19.25 -8.36 -16.99
N LEU A 8 -18.54 -9.41 -16.59
CA LEU A 8 -18.28 -10.59 -17.42
C LEU A 8 -19.59 -11.33 -17.75
N ALA A 9 -20.50 -11.44 -16.80
CA ALA A 9 -21.80 -12.05 -17.02
C ALA A 9 -22.69 -11.29 -18.02
N GLU A 10 -22.55 -9.96 -18.11
CA GLU A 10 -23.22 -9.14 -19.11
C GLU A 10 -22.61 -9.27 -20.52
N GLY A 11 -21.39 -9.79 -20.61
CA GLY A 11 -20.66 -10.02 -21.86
C GLY A 11 -19.76 -8.86 -22.28
N VAL A 12 -18.48 -9.18 -22.46
CA VAL A 12 -17.42 -8.22 -22.85
C VAL A 12 -16.77 -8.55 -24.19
N ALA A 13 -17.16 -9.65 -24.85
CA ALA A 13 -16.57 -10.08 -26.12
C ALA A 13 -16.69 -8.97 -27.19
N GLY A 14 -15.58 -8.70 -27.88
CA GLY A 14 -15.49 -7.66 -28.90
C GLY A 14 -15.46 -6.22 -28.38
N LYS A 15 -15.72 -5.98 -27.09
CA LYS A 15 -15.71 -4.64 -26.49
C LYS A 15 -14.29 -4.24 -26.07
N ARG A 16 -13.97 -2.96 -26.22
CA ARG A 16 -12.75 -2.36 -25.71
C ARG A 16 -12.93 -2.06 -24.23
N VAL A 17 -12.12 -2.68 -23.38
CA VAL A 17 -12.18 -2.52 -21.93
C VAL A 17 -10.93 -1.82 -21.44
N PHE A 18 -11.10 -0.61 -20.91
CA PHE A 18 -10.03 0.15 -20.27
C PHE A 18 -9.81 -0.37 -18.86
N VAL A 19 -8.65 -0.92 -18.56
CA VAL A 19 -8.26 -1.39 -17.23
C VAL A 19 -7.29 -0.41 -16.59
N ARG A 20 -7.73 0.31 -15.57
CA ARG A 20 -6.85 1.19 -14.78
C ARG A 20 -6.12 0.38 -13.74
N ALA A 21 -4.93 -0.08 -14.10
CA ALA A 21 -4.06 -0.90 -13.28
C ALA A 21 -3.08 -0.06 -12.43
N ASP A 22 -2.38 -0.69 -11.51
CA ASP A 22 -1.20 -0.14 -10.85
C ASP A 22 0.05 -0.93 -11.28
N LEU A 23 0.73 -0.45 -12.32
CA LEU A 23 1.98 -1.00 -12.84
C LEU A 23 3.20 -0.16 -12.38
N ASN A 24 3.06 0.59 -11.30
CA ASN A 24 4.12 1.44 -10.74
C ASN A 24 5.17 0.57 -10.00
N VAL A 25 5.89 -0.22 -10.77
CA VAL A 25 6.93 -1.14 -10.29
C VAL A 25 8.26 -0.42 -10.09
N PRO A 26 9.11 -0.88 -9.15
CA PRO A 26 10.46 -0.37 -9.00
C PRO A 26 11.32 -0.82 -10.18
N LEU A 27 12.11 0.13 -10.71
CA LEU A 27 13.04 -0.09 -11.82
C LEU A 27 14.48 0.21 -11.39
N ASP A 28 15.41 -0.63 -11.89
CA ASP A 28 16.82 -0.30 -11.97
C ASP A 28 17.18 -0.19 -13.47
N GLY A 29 17.31 1.05 -13.95
CA GLY A 29 17.31 1.34 -15.39
C GLY A 29 16.01 0.87 -16.04
N ALA A 30 16.10 -0.08 -16.96
CA ALA A 30 14.94 -0.72 -17.61
C ALA A 30 14.54 -2.06 -16.96
N THR A 31 15.25 -2.51 -15.92
CA THR A 31 15.02 -3.79 -15.27
C THR A 31 14.02 -3.65 -14.12
N ILE A 32 12.95 -4.44 -14.17
CA ILE A 32 11.98 -4.51 -13.06
C ILE A 32 12.61 -5.32 -11.92
N THR A 33 12.71 -4.72 -10.72
CA THR A 33 13.27 -5.38 -9.54
C THR A 33 12.21 -6.08 -8.69
N ASP A 34 10.95 -5.70 -8.83
CA ASP A 34 9.79 -6.34 -8.20
C ASP A 34 8.57 -6.22 -9.13
N ASP A 35 7.99 -7.35 -9.56
CA ASP A 35 6.84 -7.40 -10.45
C ASP A 35 5.50 -7.65 -9.72
N GLY A 36 5.47 -7.58 -8.41
CA GLY A 36 4.30 -7.90 -7.59
C GLY A 36 3.04 -7.15 -8.00
N ARG A 37 3.15 -5.89 -8.39
CA ARG A 37 2.01 -5.07 -8.85
C ARG A 37 1.47 -5.54 -10.21
N ILE A 38 2.34 -6.01 -11.11
CA ILE A 38 1.92 -6.58 -12.40
C ILE A 38 1.18 -7.90 -12.15
N ARG A 39 1.69 -8.73 -11.25
CA ARG A 39 1.02 -9.99 -10.86
C ARG A 39 -0.34 -9.74 -10.22
N ALA A 40 -0.49 -8.67 -9.47
CA ALA A 40 -1.75 -8.34 -8.79
C ALA A 40 -2.90 -8.01 -9.77
N VAL A 41 -2.63 -7.39 -10.91
CA VAL A 41 -3.65 -7.07 -11.92
C VAL A 41 -3.86 -8.19 -12.94
N LEU A 42 -2.94 -9.17 -12.98
CA LEU A 42 -2.98 -10.26 -13.95
C LEU A 42 -4.30 -11.02 -14.00
N PRO A 43 -4.95 -11.40 -12.87
CA PRO A 43 -6.24 -12.08 -12.90
C PRO A 43 -7.33 -11.30 -13.63
N THR A 44 -7.41 -10.00 -13.43
CA THR A 44 -8.38 -9.11 -14.08
C THR A 44 -8.14 -9.03 -15.59
N VAL A 45 -6.90 -8.77 -15.99
CA VAL A 45 -6.54 -8.69 -17.42
C VAL A 45 -6.80 -10.03 -18.13
N LYS A 46 -6.40 -11.12 -17.51
CA LYS A 46 -6.58 -12.47 -18.05
C LYS A 46 -8.06 -12.83 -18.21
N ALA A 47 -8.88 -12.58 -17.19
CA ALA A 47 -10.33 -12.90 -17.25
C ALA A 47 -11.02 -12.12 -18.37
N LEU A 48 -10.69 -10.85 -18.56
CA LEU A 48 -11.25 -10.03 -19.63
C LEU A 48 -10.79 -10.52 -21.01
N ALA A 49 -9.50 -10.82 -21.18
CA ALA A 49 -8.96 -11.34 -22.42
C ALA A 49 -9.55 -12.72 -22.78
N ASP A 50 -9.61 -13.62 -21.82
CA ASP A 50 -10.22 -14.97 -22.00
C ASP A 50 -11.71 -14.89 -22.38
N ALA A 51 -12.41 -13.85 -21.91
CA ALA A 51 -13.81 -13.57 -22.28
C ALA A 51 -13.94 -12.85 -23.64
N GLY A 52 -12.86 -12.65 -24.38
CA GLY A 52 -12.88 -12.07 -25.71
C GLY A 52 -12.90 -10.53 -25.74
N ALA A 53 -12.62 -9.86 -24.64
CA ALA A 53 -12.47 -8.41 -24.62
C ALA A 53 -11.19 -7.96 -25.33
N LYS A 54 -11.19 -6.75 -25.89
CA LYS A 54 -10.01 -6.03 -26.34
C LYS A 54 -9.52 -5.18 -25.18
N VAL A 55 -8.47 -5.64 -24.49
CA VAL A 55 -8.07 -5.08 -23.19
C VAL A 55 -7.05 -3.96 -23.38
N VAL A 56 -7.36 -2.77 -22.86
CA VAL A 56 -6.50 -1.60 -22.88
C VAL A 56 -6.03 -1.32 -21.44
N VAL A 57 -4.83 -1.73 -21.10
CA VAL A 57 -4.25 -1.52 -19.77
C VAL A 57 -3.59 -0.15 -19.70
N ALA A 58 -3.90 0.60 -18.68
CA ALA A 58 -3.35 1.91 -18.40
C ALA A 58 -2.89 2.04 -16.96
N SER A 59 -1.77 2.72 -16.75
CA SER A 59 -1.19 2.93 -15.44
C SER A 59 -0.34 4.19 -15.40
N HIS A 60 0.08 4.53 -14.19
CA HIS A 60 1.17 5.47 -13.96
C HIS A 60 2.45 4.74 -13.57
N LEU A 61 3.59 5.39 -13.74
CA LEU A 61 4.90 4.97 -13.26
C LEU A 61 5.67 6.19 -12.77
N GLY A 62 6.16 6.14 -11.53
CA GLY A 62 6.93 7.22 -10.95
C GLY A 62 6.20 8.57 -10.89
N ARG A 63 6.95 9.64 -10.92
CA ARG A 63 6.45 11.01 -10.83
C ARG A 63 7.04 11.92 -11.93
N PRO A 64 6.77 11.64 -13.21
CA PRO A 64 7.14 12.55 -14.28
C PRO A 64 6.35 13.87 -14.14
N LYS A 65 6.90 14.94 -14.70
CA LYS A 65 6.36 16.30 -14.55
C LYS A 65 5.30 16.68 -15.62
N GLY A 66 4.52 15.71 -16.08
CA GLY A 66 3.50 15.93 -17.12
C GLY A 66 4.06 15.88 -18.54
N GLU A 67 5.29 15.41 -18.70
CA GLU A 67 5.98 15.28 -19.98
C GLU A 67 6.56 13.87 -20.12
N PRO A 68 6.75 13.38 -21.37
CA PRO A 68 7.41 12.11 -21.63
C PRO A 68 8.85 12.09 -21.09
N ASP A 69 9.17 11.05 -20.32
CA ASP A 69 10.50 10.78 -19.80
C ASP A 69 10.78 9.27 -19.92
N PRO A 70 11.80 8.85 -20.69
CA PRO A 70 12.11 7.44 -20.90
C PRO A 70 12.34 6.64 -19.62
N ALA A 71 12.81 7.31 -18.54
CA ALA A 71 13.02 6.66 -17.25
C ALA A 71 11.69 6.18 -16.60
N PHE A 72 10.56 6.73 -17.03
CA PHE A 72 9.23 6.40 -16.54
C PHE A 72 8.34 5.77 -17.60
N SER A 73 8.91 5.23 -18.68
CA SER A 73 8.13 4.51 -19.68
C SER A 73 7.56 3.19 -19.12
N LEU A 74 6.33 2.88 -19.50
CA LEU A 74 5.67 1.62 -19.17
C LEU A 74 6.10 0.45 -20.09
N ALA A 75 6.97 0.65 -21.07
CA ALA A 75 7.40 -0.40 -21.98
C ALA A 75 7.95 -1.65 -21.26
N PRO A 76 8.80 -1.54 -20.20
CA PRO A 76 9.24 -2.72 -19.44
C PRO A 76 8.09 -3.46 -18.76
N ALA A 77 7.12 -2.73 -18.18
CA ALA A 77 5.96 -3.33 -17.54
C ALA A 77 5.04 -4.02 -18.54
N ALA A 78 4.86 -3.46 -19.74
CA ALA A 78 4.10 -4.08 -20.82
C ALA A 78 4.75 -5.39 -21.30
N ALA A 79 6.08 -5.42 -21.48
CA ALA A 79 6.82 -6.63 -21.83
C ALA A 79 6.63 -7.71 -20.74
N ARG A 80 6.79 -7.34 -19.46
CA ARG A 80 6.62 -8.27 -18.36
C ARG A 80 5.19 -8.80 -18.24
N LEU A 81 4.19 -7.96 -18.47
CA LEU A 81 2.79 -8.40 -18.52
C LEU A 81 2.56 -9.44 -19.62
N GLY A 82 3.16 -9.25 -20.80
CA GLY A 82 3.11 -10.23 -21.89
C GLY A 82 3.74 -11.57 -21.54
N GLU A 83 4.89 -11.57 -20.87
CA GLU A 83 5.53 -12.79 -20.37
C GLU A 83 4.62 -13.55 -19.40
N LEU A 84 4.00 -12.84 -18.46
CA LEU A 84 3.11 -13.44 -17.46
C LEU A 84 1.79 -13.95 -18.06
N LEU A 85 1.27 -13.27 -19.06
CA LEU A 85 0.09 -13.71 -19.83
C LEU A 85 0.39 -14.87 -20.79
N GLY A 86 1.67 -15.06 -21.15
CA GLY A 86 2.08 -16.03 -22.16
C GLY A 86 1.64 -15.65 -23.58
N THR A 87 1.38 -14.38 -23.86
CA THR A 87 0.95 -13.84 -25.14
C THR A 87 1.55 -12.47 -25.41
N ALA A 88 1.61 -12.08 -26.69
CA ALA A 88 2.08 -10.75 -27.05
C ALA A 88 1.15 -9.66 -26.53
N VAL A 89 1.72 -8.65 -25.90
CA VAL A 89 1.04 -7.44 -25.47
C VAL A 89 1.52 -6.29 -26.35
N ALA A 90 0.59 -5.60 -27.02
CA ALA A 90 0.91 -4.42 -27.80
C ALA A 90 1.25 -3.24 -26.89
N PHE A 91 2.16 -2.39 -27.32
CA PHE A 91 2.53 -1.19 -26.57
C PHE A 91 2.36 0.06 -27.43
N ALA A 92 1.59 1.03 -26.92
CA ALA A 92 1.43 2.34 -27.54
C ALA A 92 2.42 3.34 -26.91
N THR A 93 3.10 4.11 -27.74
CA THR A 93 4.14 5.07 -27.32
C THR A 93 3.59 6.42 -26.84
N ASP A 94 2.28 6.58 -26.80
CA ASP A 94 1.57 7.71 -26.22
C ASP A 94 0.33 7.26 -25.45
N THR A 95 -0.38 8.19 -24.81
CA THR A 95 -1.55 7.89 -23.96
C THR A 95 -2.88 8.04 -24.69
N VAL A 96 -3.03 9.08 -25.52
CA VAL A 96 -4.28 9.44 -26.24
C VAL A 96 -3.99 9.99 -27.63
N GLY A 97 -2.77 9.82 -28.12
CA GLY A 97 -2.33 10.26 -29.42
C GLY A 97 -2.64 9.25 -30.53
N GLU A 98 -1.92 9.37 -31.62
CA GLU A 98 -2.10 8.49 -32.78
C GLU A 98 -1.67 7.05 -32.52
N SER A 99 -0.58 6.88 -31.70
CA SER A 99 -0.08 5.56 -31.35
C SER A 99 -1.11 4.80 -30.51
N ALA A 100 -1.69 5.41 -29.48
CA ALA A 100 -2.72 4.78 -28.66
C ALA A 100 -3.96 4.42 -29.48
N ARG A 101 -4.46 5.37 -30.32
CA ARG A 101 -5.63 5.13 -31.16
C ARG A 101 -5.41 4.01 -32.16
N SER A 102 -4.30 4.01 -32.87
CA SER A 102 -4.00 2.97 -33.86
C SER A 102 -3.75 1.60 -33.20
N THR A 103 -3.04 1.56 -32.08
CA THR A 103 -2.80 0.32 -31.34
C THR A 103 -4.12 -0.28 -30.84
N VAL A 104 -5.00 0.52 -30.24
CA VAL A 104 -6.30 0.06 -29.74
C VAL A 104 -7.22 -0.38 -30.88
N ALA A 105 -7.26 0.38 -31.99
CA ALA A 105 -8.05 0.03 -33.18
C ALA A 105 -7.58 -1.28 -33.85
N GLY A 106 -6.31 -1.61 -33.72
CA GLY A 106 -5.72 -2.84 -34.24
C GLY A 106 -5.95 -4.09 -33.41
N LEU A 107 -6.50 -3.97 -32.18
CA LEU A 107 -6.74 -5.12 -31.31
C LEU A 107 -7.87 -6.00 -31.86
N THR A 108 -7.66 -7.30 -31.81
CA THR A 108 -8.69 -8.32 -32.01
C THR A 108 -9.15 -8.88 -30.65
N ASP A 109 -10.23 -9.64 -30.65
CA ASP A 109 -10.81 -10.22 -29.44
C ASP A 109 -9.79 -11.06 -28.67
N GLY A 110 -9.71 -10.81 -27.36
CA GLY A 110 -8.76 -11.46 -26.45
C GLY A 110 -7.36 -10.86 -26.44
N GLN A 111 -7.08 -9.86 -27.27
CA GLN A 111 -5.77 -9.20 -27.26
C GLN A 111 -5.68 -8.09 -26.21
N VAL A 112 -4.44 -7.85 -25.78
CA VAL A 112 -4.10 -6.88 -24.74
C VAL A 112 -3.11 -5.85 -25.28
N ALA A 113 -3.35 -4.59 -24.97
CA ALA A 113 -2.42 -3.49 -25.19
C ALA A 113 -2.16 -2.75 -23.88
N VAL A 114 -0.97 -2.17 -23.76
CA VAL A 114 -0.65 -1.18 -22.71
C VAL A 114 -0.39 0.16 -23.41
N ILE A 115 -1.03 1.22 -22.93
CA ILE A 115 -0.73 2.59 -23.34
C ILE A 115 0.37 3.18 -22.46
N GLU A 116 1.05 4.23 -22.94
CA GLU A 116 2.15 4.85 -22.22
C GLU A 116 1.69 5.51 -20.91
N ASN A 117 2.65 5.85 -20.06
CA ASN A 117 2.45 6.40 -18.73
C ASN A 117 1.45 7.56 -18.72
N LEU A 118 0.33 7.39 -18.02
CA LEU A 118 -0.73 8.39 -17.92
C LEU A 118 -0.22 9.75 -17.41
N ARG A 119 0.81 9.73 -16.53
CA ARG A 119 1.41 10.95 -15.97
C ARG A 119 2.31 11.71 -16.94
N PHE A 120 2.50 11.24 -18.15
CA PHE A 120 3.07 12.03 -19.23
C PHE A 120 2.10 13.10 -19.74
N ASN A 121 0.84 13.06 -19.29
CA ASN A 121 -0.14 14.11 -19.53
C ASN A 121 -0.39 14.90 -18.24
N ALA A 122 -0.25 16.22 -18.31
CA ALA A 122 -0.53 17.12 -17.17
C ALA A 122 -1.97 17.00 -16.68
N GLY A 123 -2.92 16.74 -17.57
CA GLY A 123 -4.34 16.53 -17.25
C GLY A 123 -4.60 15.34 -16.31
N GLU A 124 -3.75 14.31 -16.29
CA GLU A 124 -3.95 13.15 -15.39
C GLU A 124 -3.98 13.56 -13.92
N THR A 125 -3.09 14.45 -13.50
CA THR A 125 -2.92 14.87 -12.11
C THR A 125 -3.35 16.31 -11.84
N SER A 126 -3.99 16.97 -12.81
CA SER A 126 -4.42 18.36 -12.69
C SER A 126 -5.40 18.55 -11.54
N LYS A 127 -5.24 19.67 -10.83
CA LYS A 127 -6.19 20.12 -9.80
C LYS A 127 -7.38 20.91 -10.41
N ASP A 128 -7.24 21.32 -11.66
CA ASP A 128 -8.32 21.94 -12.43
C ASP A 128 -9.26 20.85 -12.96
N ASP A 129 -10.51 20.89 -12.56
CA ASP A 129 -11.51 19.88 -12.91
C ASP A 129 -11.79 19.84 -14.41
N ALA A 130 -11.72 20.99 -15.12
CA ALA A 130 -11.95 21.06 -16.57
C ALA A 130 -10.77 20.43 -17.35
N GLU A 131 -9.53 20.74 -16.97
CA GLU A 131 -8.34 20.16 -17.59
C GLU A 131 -8.29 18.65 -17.36
N ARG A 132 -8.55 18.22 -16.13
CA ARG A 132 -8.58 16.79 -15.78
C ARG A 132 -9.71 16.06 -16.49
N GLY A 133 -10.91 16.67 -16.57
CA GLY A 133 -12.06 16.15 -17.29
C GLY A 133 -11.80 16.01 -18.79
N ALA A 134 -11.18 17.01 -19.41
CA ALA A 134 -10.82 16.96 -20.84
C ALA A 134 -9.84 15.82 -21.17
N PHE A 135 -8.91 15.50 -20.27
CA PHE A 135 -8.05 14.33 -20.46
C PHE A 135 -8.81 13.02 -20.30
N ALA A 136 -9.73 12.93 -19.33
CA ALA A 136 -10.61 11.77 -19.17
C ALA A 136 -11.50 11.54 -20.41
N ASP A 137 -12.02 12.61 -21.02
CA ASP A 137 -12.81 12.52 -22.28
C ASP A 137 -12.00 11.88 -23.41
N ARG A 138 -10.73 12.25 -23.56
CA ARG A 138 -9.83 11.65 -24.55
C ARG A 138 -9.49 10.18 -24.25
N LEU A 139 -9.34 9.82 -22.97
CA LEU A 139 -9.16 8.41 -22.55
C LEU A 139 -10.41 7.59 -22.87
N ALA A 140 -11.61 8.14 -22.67
CA ALA A 140 -12.88 7.47 -22.94
C ALA A 140 -13.06 7.09 -24.43
N GLU A 141 -12.44 7.81 -25.35
CA GLU A 141 -12.46 7.48 -26.78
C GLU A 141 -11.80 6.12 -27.11
N LEU A 142 -10.91 5.65 -26.21
CA LEU A 142 -10.18 4.39 -26.37
C LEU A 142 -10.96 3.15 -25.93
N ALA A 143 -12.13 3.30 -25.30
CA ALA A 143 -12.82 2.17 -24.68
C ALA A 143 -14.34 2.30 -24.70
N ASP A 144 -15.01 1.17 -24.53
CA ASP A 144 -16.47 1.05 -24.40
C ASP A 144 -16.86 0.80 -22.94
N LEU A 145 -15.95 0.23 -22.15
CA LEU A 145 -16.13 -0.12 -20.74
C LEU A 145 -14.89 0.25 -19.92
N TYR A 146 -15.06 0.49 -18.64
CA TYR A 146 -13.99 0.77 -17.69
C TYR A 146 -13.95 -0.27 -16.56
N VAL A 147 -12.74 -0.70 -16.20
CA VAL A 147 -12.48 -1.52 -15.02
C VAL A 147 -11.41 -0.84 -14.17
N GLY A 148 -11.76 -0.45 -12.95
CA GLY A 148 -10.80 0.05 -11.97
C GLY A 148 -10.14 -1.12 -11.25
N ASP A 149 -8.81 -1.23 -11.34
CA ASP A 149 -8.05 -2.31 -10.67
C ASP A 149 -6.69 -1.84 -10.11
N GLY A 150 -6.50 -0.55 -10.00
CA GLY A 150 -5.30 0.06 -9.42
C GLY A 150 -5.55 0.59 -8.02
N PHE A 151 -5.70 -0.28 -7.01
CA PHE A 151 -6.07 0.12 -5.66
C PHE A 151 -5.11 1.14 -5.04
N GLY A 152 -3.81 1.06 -5.30
CA GLY A 152 -2.82 2.04 -4.83
C GLY A 152 -3.05 3.50 -5.31
N ALA A 153 -3.92 3.72 -6.29
CA ALA A 153 -4.22 5.05 -6.84
C ALA A 153 -5.61 5.59 -6.47
N VAL A 154 -6.51 4.78 -5.85
CA VAL A 154 -7.92 5.17 -5.60
C VAL A 154 -8.10 6.32 -4.61
N HIS A 155 -7.08 6.65 -3.82
CA HIS A 155 -7.07 7.78 -2.91
C HIS A 155 -6.79 9.14 -3.61
N ARG A 156 -6.55 9.12 -4.93
CA ARG A 156 -6.22 10.33 -5.70
C ARG A 156 -7.31 10.68 -6.71
N ARG A 157 -7.64 11.98 -6.79
CA ARG A 157 -8.52 12.52 -7.85
C ARG A 157 -7.72 12.71 -9.14
N HIS A 158 -7.32 11.60 -9.77
CA HIS A 158 -6.69 11.62 -11.08
C HIS A 158 -7.73 11.33 -12.17
N ALA A 159 -7.49 11.87 -13.40
CA ALA A 159 -8.43 11.73 -14.51
C ALA A 159 -8.83 10.28 -14.78
N SER A 160 -7.85 9.37 -14.85
CA SER A 160 -8.07 7.96 -15.15
C SER A 160 -8.73 7.16 -14.00
N VAL A 161 -8.72 7.69 -12.78
CA VAL A 161 -9.21 7.01 -11.57
C VAL A 161 -10.58 7.55 -11.14
N TYR A 162 -10.78 8.85 -11.26
CA TYR A 162 -11.95 9.56 -10.74
C TYR A 162 -12.90 10.04 -11.83
N ASP A 163 -12.37 10.69 -12.89
CA ASP A 163 -13.22 11.30 -13.91
C ASP A 163 -13.64 10.29 -15.00
N LEU A 164 -12.75 9.38 -15.40
CA LEU A 164 -13.02 8.42 -16.46
C LEU A 164 -14.15 7.43 -16.16
N PRO A 165 -14.29 6.87 -14.93
CA PRO A 165 -15.41 6.00 -14.61
C PRO A 165 -16.79 6.65 -14.85
N ALA A 166 -16.92 7.96 -14.65
CA ALA A 166 -18.17 8.69 -14.89
C ALA A 166 -18.53 8.82 -16.39
N ARG A 167 -17.64 8.46 -17.32
CA ARG A 167 -17.85 8.53 -18.78
C ARG A 167 -18.23 7.20 -19.40
N LEU A 168 -17.97 6.10 -18.72
CA LEU A 168 -18.13 4.75 -19.26
C LEU A 168 -18.91 3.87 -18.28
N PRO A 169 -19.67 2.88 -18.75
CA PRO A 169 -20.10 1.81 -17.87
C PRO A 169 -18.89 1.16 -17.23
N HIS A 170 -18.91 0.97 -15.90
CA HIS A 170 -17.73 0.62 -15.15
C HIS A 170 -17.96 -0.49 -14.13
N ALA A 171 -16.86 -1.12 -13.70
CA ALA A 171 -16.82 -2.12 -12.65
C ALA A 171 -15.48 -2.06 -11.89
N ALA A 172 -15.46 -2.65 -10.70
CA ALA A 172 -14.24 -2.93 -9.98
C ALA A 172 -13.64 -4.25 -10.45
N GLY A 173 -12.32 -4.27 -10.68
CA GLY A 173 -11.56 -5.48 -10.94
C GLY A 173 -11.37 -6.34 -9.69
N PHE A 174 -10.77 -7.51 -9.84
CA PHE A 174 -10.58 -8.46 -8.74
C PHE A 174 -9.72 -7.90 -7.61
N LEU A 175 -8.67 -7.13 -7.95
CA LEU A 175 -7.79 -6.54 -6.94
C LEU A 175 -8.54 -5.53 -6.07
N ILE A 176 -9.27 -4.59 -6.66
CA ILE A 176 -10.07 -3.61 -5.90
C ILE A 176 -11.15 -4.32 -5.09
N ALA A 177 -11.84 -5.30 -5.64
CA ALA A 177 -12.86 -6.05 -4.91
C ALA A 177 -12.27 -6.76 -3.68
N THR A 178 -11.10 -7.38 -3.82
CA THR A 178 -10.39 -8.04 -2.72
C THR A 178 -9.95 -7.04 -1.65
N GLU A 179 -9.29 -5.95 -2.05
CA GLU A 179 -8.81 -4.92 -1.11
C GLU A 179 -9.96 -4.26 -0.33
N VAL A 180 -11.06 -3.93 -1.00
CA VAL A 180 -12.25 -3.38 -0.34
C VAL A 180 -12.87 -4.40 0.62
N GLY A 181 -12.93 -5.67 0.24
CA GLY A 181 -13.41 -6.75 1.11
C GLY A 181 -12.57 -6.88 2.39
N VAL A 182 -11.24 -6.83 2.25
CA VAL A 182 -10.30 -6.85 3.39
C VAL A 182 -10.48 -5.63 4.28
N LEU A 183 -10.59 -4.43 3.70
CA LEU A 183 -10.77 -3.20 4.48
C LEU A 183 -12.09 -3.17 5.24
N LYS A 184 -13.16 -3.74 4.69
CA LYS A 184 -14.43 -3.92 5.42
C LYS A 184 -14.28 -4.86 6.61
N GLN A 185 -13.52 -5.94 6.48
CA GLN A 185 -13.21 -6.81 7.62
C GLN A 185 -12.40 -6.10 8.72
N LEU A 186 -11.62 -5.07 8.38
CA LEU A 186 -10.86 -4.26 9.34
C LEU A 186 -11.67 -3.10 9.95
N THR A 187 -12.84 -2.75 9.38
CA THR A 187 -13.58 -1.54 9.80
C THR A 187 -15.03 -1.80 10.20
N GLU A 188 -15.68 -2.80 9.63
CA GLU A 188 -17.10 -3.09 9.79
C GLU A 188 -17.33 -4.46 10.43
N ASP A 189 -16.70 -5.52 9.92
CA ASP A 189 -16.91 -6.91 10.33
C ASP A 189 -15.74 -7.45 11.18
N VAL A 190 -15.29 -6.65 12.13
CA VAL A 190 -14.10 -6.94 12.94
C VAL A 190 -14.35 -8.10 13.92
N LYS A 191 -13.54 -9.15 13.83
CA LYS A 191 -13.49 -10.20 14.86
C LYS A 191 -12.57 -9.77 16.00
N ARG A 192 -13.07 -9.77 17.23
CA ARG A 192 -12.31 -9.34 18.39
C ARG A 192 -11.58 -10.50 19.08
N PRO A 193 -10.49 -10.24 19.80
CA PRO A 193 -9.83 -8.96 19.96
C PRO A 193 -9.24 -8.41 18.65
N TYR A 194 -9.42 -7.10 18.42
CA TYR A 194 -8.81 -6.40 17.28
C TYR A 194 -7.50 -5.76 17.73
N VAL A 195 -6.40 -6.27 17.24
CA VAL A 195 -5.05 -5.82 17.58
C VAL A 195 -4.42 -5.14 16.37
N VAL A 196 -3.87 -3.96 16.60
CA VAL A 196 -3.17 -3.19 15.56
C VAL A 196 -1.72 -2.98 15.96
N ALA A 197 -0.79 -3.36 15.10
CA ALA A 197 0.64 -3.09 15.27
C ALA A 197 1.04 -1.95 14.32
N LEU A 198 1.50 -0.85 14.88
CA LEU A 198 1.94 0.34 14.14
C LEU A 198 3.41 0.62 14.38
N GLY A 199 4.15 0.74 13.29
CA GLY A 199 5.55 1.13 13.29
C GLY A 199 5.84 2.22 12.25
N GLY A 200 7.13 2.40 11.98
CA GLY A 200 7.61 3.45 11.09
C GLY A 200 8.38 4.54 11.83
N SER A 201 8.90 5.52 11.09
CA SER A 201 9.83 6.51 11.65
C SER A 201 9.15 7.66 12.37
N LYS A 202 7.97 8.11 11.90
CA LYS A 202 7.32 9.35 12.37
C LYS A 202 5.90 9.09 12.86
N VAL A 203 5.58 9.56 14.05
CA VAL A 203 4.21 9.50 14.59
C VAL A 203 3.25 10.38 13.77
N SER A 204 3.72 11.51 13.25
CA SER A 204 2.92 12.42 12.41
C SER A 204 2.28 11.74 11.20
N ASP A 205 2.91 10.70 10.65
CA ASP A 205 2.41 9.95 9.51
C ASP A 205 1.28 8.96 9.89
N LYS A 206 1.04 8.76 11.19
CA LYS A 206 0.07 7.80 11.73
C LYS A 206 -1.03 8.44 12.59
N LEU A 207 -0.98 9.75 12.83
CA LEU A 207 -1.91 10.42 13.75
C LEU A 207 -3.38 10.15 13.39
N ALA A 208 -3.75 10.33 12.13
CA ALA A 208 -5.14 10.16 11.70
C ALA A 208 -5.61 8.70 11.83
N VAL A 209 -4.74 7.74 11.55
CA VAL A 209 -5.07 6.32 11.71
C VAL A 209 -5.18 5.93 13.19
N ILE A 210 -4.29 6.43 14.04
CA ILE A 210 -4.37 6.21 15.49
C ILE A 210 -5.67 6.79 16.04
N ASP A 211 -6.02 8.00 15.65
CA ASP A 211 -7.25 8.68 16.05
C ASP A 211 -8.50 7.83 15.80
N GLN A 212 -8.62 7.23 14.62
CA GLN A 212 -9.73 6.33 14.28
C GLN A 212 -9.68 4.99 15.04
N LEU A 213 -8.49 4.45 15.23
CA LEU A 213 -8.30 3.15 15.89
C LEU A 213 -8.57 3.20 17.40
N LEU A 214 -8.40 4.37 18.03
CA LEU A 214 -8.74 4.58 19.46
C LEU A 214 -10.24 4.38 19.76
N GLY A 215 -11.09 4.38 18.74
CA GLY A 215 -12.51 4.04 18.85
C GLY A 215 -12.88 2.63 18.41
N LYS A 216 -11.93 1.86 17.87
CA LYS A 216 -12.23 0.58 17.20
C LYS A 216 -11.39 -0.60 17.68
N ALA A 217 -10.09 -0.39 17.93
CA ALA A 217 -9.16 -1.43 18.35
C ALA A 217 -9.31 -1.77 19.83
N ASP A 218 -8.99 -3.01 20.19
CA ASP A 218 -8.85 -3.44 21.59
C ASP A 218 -7.42 -3.20 22.08
N ARG A 219 -6.42 -3.38 21.21
CA ARG A 219 -4.99 -3.16 21.52
C ARG A 219 -4.31 -2.46 20.36
N ILE A 220 -3.41 -1.54 20.69
CA ILE A 220 -2.52 -0.86 19.73
C ILE A 220 -1.08 -1.04 20.21
N LEU A 221 -0.27 -1.74 19.40
CA LEU A 221 1.15 -2.00 19.67
C LEU A 221 1.98 -1.00 18.89
N ILE A 222 2.80 -0.22 19.56
CA ILE A 222 3.60 0.86 18.95
C ILE A 222 5.06 0.43 18.85
N GLY A 223 5.64 0.54 17.64
CA GLY A 223 7.05 0.24 17.38
C GLY A 223 7.70 1.26 16.44
N GLY A 224 8.91 0.94 15.97
CA GLY A 224 9.67 1.82 15.11
C GLY A 224 10.10 3.12 15.77
N GLY A 225 10.61 4.06 14.98
CA GLY A 225 11.06 5.37 15.44
C GLY A 225 9.97 6.20 16.12
N MET A 226 8.72 6.02 15.70
CA MET A 226 7.58 6.72 16.29
C MET A 226 7.35 6.35 17.77
N ALA A 227 7.80 5.17 18.23
CA ALA A 227 7.65 4.73 19.61
C ALA A 227 8.36 5.67 20.61
N PHE A 228 9.44 6.31 20.21
CA PHE A 228 10.20 7.18 21.10
C PHE A 228 9.47 8.48 21.45
N THR A 229 8.58 8.96 20.57
CA THR A 229 7.68 10.07 20.92
C THR A 229 6.67 9.65 21.99
N PHE A 230 6.14 8.42 21.95
CA PHE A 230 5.28 7.86 23.00
C PHE A 230 6.05 7.64 24.31
N LEU A 231 7.28 7.12 24.26
CA LEU A 231 8.12 6.92 25.45
C LEU A 231 8.44 8.25 26.12
N LYS A 232 8.81 9.29 25.34
CA LYS A 232 9.03 10.63 25.86
C LYS A 232 7.78 11.24 26.48
N ALA A 233 6.61 11.03 25.87
CA ALA A 233 5.32 11.46 26.44
C ALA A 233 5.04 10.83 27.80
N LYS A 234 5.54 9.59 28.05
CA LYS A 234 5.50 8.94 29.37
C LYS A 234 6.52 9.48 30.38
N GLY A 235 7.39 10.42 29.96
CA GLY A 235 8.42 10.99 30.80
C GLY A 235 9.74 10.20 30.83
N TYR A 236 9.94 9.28 29.89
CA TYR A 236 11.14 8.45 29.81
C TYR A 236 12.29 9.16 29.11
N GLU A 237 13.53 8.86 29.53
CA GLU A 237 14.74 9.29 28.84
C GLU A 237 14.95 8.43 27.60
N ILE A 238 14.94 9.07 26.44
CA ILE A 238 15.05 8.39 25.12
C ILE A 238 16.40 8.51 24.44
N GLY A 239 17.40 9.07 25.12
CA GLY A 239 18.75 9.29 24.58
C GLY A 239 18.74 10.16 23.32
N ALA A 240 19.51 9.74 22.32
CA ALA A 240 19.58 10.37 21.00
C ALA A 240 18.55 9.82 20.00
N SER A 241 17.53 9.12 20.45
CA SER A 241 16.51 8.52 19.61
C SER A 241 15.69 9.55 18.83
N LEU A 242 15.15 9.13 17.70
CA LEU A 242 14.25 9.95 16.88
C LEU A 242 13.01 10.36 17.69
N VAL A 243 12.67 11.66 17.66
CA VAL A 243 11.51 12.19 18.37
C VAL A 243 10.88 13.36 17.62
N GLN A 244 9.56 13.48 17.74
CA GLN A 244 8.80 14.63 17.25
C GLN A 244 8.20 15.38 18.45
N ASP A 245 8.95 16.35 18.99
CA ASP A 245 8.57 17.10 20.19
C ASP A 245 7.30 17.94 19.98
N ASP A 246 7.07 18.42 18.78
CA ASP A 246 5.85 19.13 18.38
C ASP A 246 4.60 18.25 18.43
N GLN A 247 4.75 16.93 18.43
CA GLN A 247 3.65 15.97 18.48
C GLN A 247 3.35 15.45 19.92
N LEU A 248 4.15 15.80 20.90
CA LEU A 248 3.92 15.36 22.29
C LEU A 248 2.53 15.71 22.84
N PRO A 249 1.96 16.91 22.59
CA PRO A 249 0.60 17.22 23.08
C PRO A 249 -0.46 16.27 22.54
N VAL A 250 -0.44 15.96 21.23
CA VAL A 250 -1.41 15.07 20.60
C VAL A 250 -1.20 13.61 21.03
N VAL A 251 0.06 13.19 21.21
CA VAL A 251 0.36 11.85 21.73
C VAL A 251 -0.15 11.66 23.17
N ASN A 252 0.01 12.66 24.03
CA ASN A 252 -0.57 12.63 25.38
C ASN A 252 -2.10 12.53 25.34
N GLU A 253 -2.76 13.30 24.48
CA GLU A 253 -4.22 13.19 24.29
C GLU A 253 -4.62 11.77 23.87
N TYR A 254 -3.86 11.14 22.96
CA TYR A 254 -4.15 9.77 22.52
C TYR A 254 -3.97 8.73 23.61
N VAL A 255 -2.96 8.88 24.48
CA VAL A 255 -2.78 8.03 25.65
C VAL A 255 -3.98 8.13 26.60
N GLU A 256 -4.42 9.34 26.92
CA GLU A 256 -5.60 9.58 27.77
C GLU A 256 -6.89 9.01 27.14
N ARG A 257 -7.06 9.18 25.82
CA ARG A 257 -8.23 8.63 25.10
C ARG A 257 -8.21 7.12 25.04
N ALA A 258 -7.04 6.50 24.87
CA ALA A 258 -6.91 5.05 24.91
C ALA A 258 -7.39 4.49 26.27
N GLU A 259 -6.93 5.07 27.37
CA GLU A 259 -7.36 4.69 28.71
C GLU A 259 -8.87 4.86 28.90
N LYS A 260 -9.41 6.01 28.49
CA LYS A 260 -10.86 6.31 28.59
C LYS A 260 -11.71 5.35 27.76
N ASN A 261 -11.23 4.93 26.61
CA ASN A 261 -11.96 4.03 25.70
C ASN A 261 -11.71 2.55 25.99
N GLY A 262 -10.86 2.23 26.98
CA GLY A 262 -10.49 0.85 27.28
C GLY A 262 -9.61 0.20 26.22
N VAL A 263 -8.88 0.99 25.43
CA VAL A 263 -7.92 0.52 24.43
C VAL A 263 -6.55 0.35 25.10
N GLU A 264 -5.98 -0.83 25.02
CA GLU A 264 -4.64 -1.09 25.55
C GLU A 264 -3.59 -0.56 24.58
N LEU A 265 -2.99 0.59 24.91
CA LEU A 265 -1.88 1.16 24.16
C LEU A 265 -0.56 0.64 24.71
N VAL A 266 0.14 -0.20 23.94
CA VAL A 266 1.38 -0.88 24.36
C VAL A 266 2.57 -0.25 23.67
N VAL A 267 3.54 0.19 24.47
CA VAL A 267 4.82 0.74 23.99
C VAL A 267 5.97 -0.20 24.35
N PRO A 268 7.14 -0.08 23.72
CA PRO A 268 8.29 -0.93 24.05
C PRO A 268 8.69 -0.87 25.50
N VAL A 269 9.13 -2.01 26.04
CA VAL A 269 9.72 -2.15 27.40
C VAL A 269 11.24 -2.22 27.35
N ASP A 270 11.78 -2.66 26.21
CA ASP A 270 13.20 -2.64 25.88
C ASP A 270 13.40 -2.27 24.41
N VAL A 271 14.60 -1.81 24.06
CA VAL A 271 14.97 -1.43 22.71
C VAL A 271 16.39 -1.91 22.39
N VAL A 272 16.65 -2.14 21.10
CA VAL A 272 18.00 -2.31 20.58
C VAL A 272 18.52 -0.96 20.12
N ALA A 273 19.61 -0.51 20.71
CA ALA A 273 20.15 0.83 20.51
C ALA A 273 21.63 0.80 20.08
N ALA A 274 22.09 1.87 19.47
CA ALA A 274 23.49 2.08 19.11
C ALA A 274 23.85 3.57 19.17
N ALA A 275 25.15 3.86 19.15
CA ALA A 275 25.67 5.24 19.21
C ALA A 275 25.42 6.03 17.91
N ARG A 276 25.11 5.36 16.79
CA ARG A 276 24.87 5.98 15.49
C ARG A 276 23.94 5.14 14.63
N PHE A 277 23.31 5.79 13.66
CA PHE A 277 22.48 5.11 12.66
C PHE A 277 23.37 4.20 11.78
N PRO A 278 22.91 2.95 11.49
CA PRO A 278 23.69 1.98 10.72
C PRO A 278 23.85 2.38 9.25
N ASP A 279 24.95 1.94 8.63
CA ASP A 279 25.12 2.05 7.18
C ASP A 279 24.29 0.96 6.47
N LEU A 280 23.16 1.35 5.89
CA LEU A 280 22.24 0.43 5.20
C LEU A 280 22.83 -0.11 3.89
N ARG A 281 23.81 0.57 3.30
CA ARG A 281 24.44 0.15 2.05
C ARG A 281 25.45 -0.96 2.26
N THR A 282 26.36 -0.80 3.23
CA THR A 282 27.41 -1.77 3.51
C THR A 282 26.96 -2.84 4.50
N LYS A 283 25.95 -2.53 5.32
CA LYS A 283 25.46 -3.39 6.42
C LYS A 283 26.59 -3.81 7.37
N ALA A 284 27.58 -2.91 7.55
CA ALA A 284 28.68 -3.16 8.47
C ALA A 284 28.18 -3.27 9.91
N PRO A 285 28.74 -4.16 10.74
CA PRO A 285 28.36 -4.32 12.15
C PRO A 285 28.34 -2.98 12.88
N SER A 286 27.31 -2.74 13.71
CA SER A 286 27.04 -1.44 14.35
C SER A 286 27.06 -1.47 15.88
N ASP A 287 27.53 -2.57 16.49
CA ASP A 287 27.65 -2.78 17.94
C ASP A 287 26.35 -2.49 18.70
N PRO A 288 25.24 -3.19 18.39
CA PRO A 288 23.97 -2.98 19.02
C PRO A 288 23.98 -3.41 20.50
N VAL A 289 23.28 -2.67 21.34
CA VAL A 289 23.05 -3.02 22.75
C VAL A 289 21.56 -3.00 23.07
N THR A 290 21.09 -3.96 23.86
CA THR A 290 19.73 -3.95 24.37
C THR A 290 19.69 -3.19 25.68
N VAL A 291 18.78 -2.21 25.78
CA VAL A 291 18.58 -1.37 26.95
C VAL A 291 17.10 -1.27 27.30
N ALA A 292 16.80 -1.00 28.58
CA ALA A 292 15.44 -0.73 29.01
C ALA A 292 14.89 0.54 28.33
N ALA A 293 13.62 0.51 27.92
CA ALA A 293 13.01 1.62 27.18
C ALA A 293 12.78 2.88 28.05
N ASP A 294 12.76 2.75 29.36
CA ASP A 294 12.57 3.84 30.32
C ASP A 294 13.89 4.56 30.69
N ALA A 295 15.02 4.04 30.26
CA ALA A 295 16.35 4.55 30.61
C ALA A 295 17.37 4.38 29.48
N ILE A 296 17.08 4.88 28.30
CA ILE A 296 18.01 4.85 27.15
C ILE A 296 19.16 5.83 27.43
N PRO A 297 20.43 5.37 27.41
CA PRO A 297 21.58 6.24 27.59
C PRO A 297 21.60 7.43 26.64
N ALA A 298 22.10 8.59 27.12
CA ALA A 298 22.05 9.85 26.39
C ALA A 298 22.81 9.82 25.03
N ASP A 299 23.81 8.98 24.92
CA ASP A 299 24.66 8.80 23.73
C ASP A 299 24.17 7.68 22.78
N LEU A 300 23.07 7.03 23.12
CA LEU A 300 22.49 5.95 22.30
C LEU A 300 21.15 6.37 21.70
N MET A 301 20.88 5.85 20.51
CA MET A 301 19.59 5.95 19.82
C MET A 301 18.96 4.55 19.67
N GLY A 302 17.66 4.44 19.95
CA GLY A 302 16.92 3.23 19.69
C GLY A 302 16.68 3.03 18.20
N LEU A 303 16.91 1.80 17.72
CA LEU A 303 16.84 1.44 16.29
C LEU A 303 15.95 0.24 16.00
N ASP A 304 15.56 -0.53 17.04
CA ASP A 304 14.57 -1.61 16.96
C ASP A 304 13.91 -1.79 18.34
N ILE A 305 12.78 -2.47 18.38
CA ILE A 305 12.24 -3.00 19.64
C ILE A 305 13.14 -4.13 20.15
N GLY A 306 13.26 -4.24 21.47
CA GLY A 306 14.07 -5.29 22.07
C GLY A 306 13.35 -6.66 22.13
N PRO A 307 14.06 -7.72 22.57
CA PRO A 307 13.53 -9.07 22.62
C PRO A 307 12.38 -9.23 23.62
N GLU A 308 12.39 -8.52 24.76
CA GLU A 308 11.29 -8.54 25.74
C GLU A 308 10.03 -7.90 25.14
N THR A 309 10.18 -6.81 24.40
CA THR A 309 9.09 -6.17 23.65
C THR A 309 8.54 -7.09 22.57
N GLY A 310 9.41 -7.76 21.82
CA GLY A 310 8.99 -8.74 20.81
C GLY A 310 8.14 -9.87 21.41
N ALA A 311 8.57 -10.43 22.55
CA ALA A 311 7.81 -11.45 23.30
C ALA A 311 6.48 -10.90 23.83
N LEU A 312 6.48 -9.68 24.36
CA LEU A 312 5.26 -9.01 24.83
C LEU A 312 4.26 -8.83 23.68
N TYR A 313 4.70 -8.33 22.53
CA TYR A 313 3.83 -8.11 21.36
C TYR A 313 3.30 -9.43 20.82
N ALA A 314 4.13 -10.48 20.75
CA ALA A 314 3.67 -11.81 20.38
C ALA A 314 2.56 -12.32 21.30
N SER A 315 2.69 -12.12 22.62
CA SER A 315 1.66 -12.49 23.60
C SER A 315 0.35 -11.72 23.41
N LYS A 316 0.42 -10.44 23.00
CA LYS A 316 -0.76 -9.60 22.72
C LYS A 316 -1.46 -9.96 21.40
N LEU A 317 -0.76 -10.62 20.49
CA LEU A 317 -1.26 -11.08 19.19
C LEU A 317 -1.83 -12.51 19.25
N ALA A 318 -1.46 -13.30 20.25
CA ALA A 318 -1.75 -14.73 20.31
C ALA A 318 -3.25 -15.08 20.37
N ASP A 319 -4.08 -14.25 21.01
CA ASP A 319 -5.53 -14.44 21.14
C ASP A 319 -6.36 -13.53 20.23
N ALA A 320 -5.70 -12.81 19.30
CA ALA A 320 -6.39 -11.88 18.41
C ALA A 320 -7.38 -12.59 17.47
N GLY A 321 -8.49 -11.92 17.16
CA GLY A 321 -9.43 -12.33 16.12
C GLY A 321 -9.12 -11.64 14.78
N THR A 322 -8.65 -10.39 14.84
CA THR A 322 -8.23 -9.58 13.69
C THR A 322 -6.94 -8.85 14.02
N VAL A 323 -5.99 -8.86 13.09
CA VAL A 323 -4.73 -8.11 13.22
C VAL A 323 -4.51 -7.25 11.98
N PHE A 324 -4.18 -5.99 12.20
CA PHE A 324 -3.63 -5.10 11.18
C PHE A 324 -2.23 -4.67 11.57
N TRP A 325 -1.26 -4.90 10.70
CA TRP A 325 0.12 -4.46 10.88
C TRP A 325 0.52 -3.47 9.80
N ASN A 326 1.01 -2.30 10.20
CA ASN A 326 1.49 -1.26 9.29
C ASN A 326 2.76 -0.58 9.83
N GLY A 327 3.84 -0.75 9.13
CA GLY A 327 5.15 -0.18 9.44
C GLY A 327 6.07 -1.12 10.23
N PRO A 328 7.37 -1.11 9.93
CA PRO A 328 8.36 -1.94 10.61
C PRO A 328 8.60 -1.49 12.04
N MET A 329 9.05 -2.42 12.89
CA MET A 329 9.30 -2.18 14.31
C MET A 329 10.70 -1.62 14.57
N GLY A 330 11.59 -1.65 13.58
CA GLY A 330 12.96 -1.17 13.64
C GLY A 330 13.53 -0.92 12.25
N VAL A 331 14.83 -0.69 12.18
CA VAL A 331 15.59 -0.50 10.94
C VAL A 331 15.87 -1.87 10.31
N PHE A 332 14.81 -2.52 9.84
CA PHE A 332 14.80 -3.92 9.39
C PHE A 332 15.70 -4.19 8.19
N GLU A 333 16.10 -3.14 7.46
CA GLU A 333 17.04 -3.24 6.34
C GLU A 333 18.46 -3.62 6.79
N HIS A 334 18.75 -3.43 8.09
CA HIS A 334 20.02 -3.83 8.69
C HIS A 334 19.84 -5.06 9.60
N PRO A 335 20.68 -6.10 9.48
CA PRO A 335 20.51 -7.35 10.23
C PRO A 335 20.47 -7.15 11.75
N ASP A 336 21.25 -6.20 12.29
CA ASP A 336 21.34 -5.94 13.73
C ASP A 336 20.04 -5.36 14.32
N TYR A 337 19.11 -4.87 13.49
CA TYR A 337 17.86 -4.19 13.89
C TYR A 337 16.62 -4.75 13.19
N ALA A 338 16.68 -6.00 12.74
CA ALA A 338 15.60 -6.68 12.03
C ALA A 338 14.77 -7.61 12.92
N GLU A 339 15.29 -8.00 14.08
CA GLU A 339 14.68 -9.05 14.92
C GLU A 339 13.33 -8.62 15.50
N GLY A 340 13.13 -7.35 15.82
CA GLY A 340 11.83 -6.83 16.29
C GLY A 340 10.74 -6.95 15.22
N THR A 341 11.06 -6.60 13.98
CA THR A 341 10.14 -6.74 12.85
C THR A 341 9.86 -8.22 12.53
N LYS A 342 10.88 -9.09 12.63
CA LYS A 342 10.70 -10.54 12.48
C LYS A 342 9.79 -11.12 13.56
N ALA A 343 9.96 -10.71 14.81
CA ALA A 343 9.15 -11.18 15.93
C ALA A 343 7.66 -10.86 15.71
N VAL A 344 7.34 -9.66 15.26
CA VAL A 344 5.95 -9.28 14.94
C VAL A 344 5.43 -10.05 13.72
N ALA A 345 6.20 -10.16 12.65
CA ALA A 345 5.80 -10.93 11.46
C ALA A 345 5.51 -12.39 11.79
N GLN A 346 6.40 -13.04 12.58
CA GLN A 346 6.21 -14.43 13.02
C GLN A 346 4.98 -14.57 13.91
N ALA A 347 4.75 -13.61 14.82
CA ALA A 347 3.57 -13.61 15.69
C ALA A 347 2.26 -13.49 14.91
N LEU A 348 2.24 -12.75 13.79
CA LEU A 348 1.09 -12.71 12.89
C LEU A 348 0.85 -14.08 12.24
N ILE A 349 1.90 -14.75 11.78
CA ILE A 349 1.81 -16.08 11.16
C ILE A 349 1.31 -17.13 12.15
N ASP A 350 1.79 -17.07 13.40
CA ASP A 350 1.42 -18.03 14.45
C ASP A 350 0.02 -17.74 15.05
N SER A 351 -0.53 -16.56 14.83
CA SER A 351 -1.83 -16.16 15.33
C SER A 351 -2.98 -16.82 14.54
N PRO A 352 -4.07 -17.25 15.23
CA PRO A 352 -5.28 -17.73 14.55
C PRO A 352 -6.11 -16.62 13.91
N ALA A 353 -5.71 -15.37 14.05
CA ALA A 353 -6.41 -14.19 13.59
C ALA A 353 -6.47 -14.10 12.06
N PHE A 354 -7.44 -13.34 11.55
CA PHE A 354 -7.33 -12.78 10.21
C PHE A 354 -6.28 -11.66 10.23
N THR A 355 -5.15 -11.91 9.57
CA THR A 355 -3.99 -11.00 9.60
C THR A 355 -3.85 -10.22 8.31
N VAL A 356 -3.73 -8.91 8.41
CA VAL A 356 -3.54 -8.00 7.28
C VAL A 356 -2.25 -7.22 7.47
N VAL A 357 -1.37 -7.30 6.48
CA VAL A 357 -0.14 -6.49 6.39
C VAL A 357 -0.42 -5.32 5.45
N GLY A 358 -0.30 -4.10 5.94
CA GLY A 358 -0.56 -2.88 5.19
C GLY A 358 0.70 -2.02 5.03
N GLY A 359 0.81 -1.39 3.86
CA GLY A 359 1.91 -0.48 3.55
C GLY A 359 3.10 -1.13 2.86
N GLY A 360 3.76 -0.33 2.02
CA GLY A 360 4.88 -0.79 1.20
C GLY A 360 6.08 -1.28 2.01
N ASP A 361 6.41 -0.60 3.10
CA ASP A 361 7.56 -0.95 3.94
C ASP A 361 7.32 -2.26 4.71
N SER A 362 6.08 -2.50 5.17
CA SER A 362 5.72 -3.77 5.83
C SER A 362 5.77 -4.94 4.86
N ALA A 363 5.23 -4.78 3.66
CA ALA A 363 5.29 -5.78 2.60
C ALA A 363 6.74 -6.05 2.16
N ALA A 364 7.56 -5.00 2.05
CA ALA A 364 8.99 -5.12 1.76
C ALA A 364 9.73 -5.87 2.88
N ALA A 365 9.40 -5.60 4.15
CA ALA A 365 9.98 -6.30 5.28
C ALA A 365 9.64 -7.80 5.25
N VAL A 366 8.38 -8.17 4.98
CA VAL A 366 7.98 -9.59 4.84
C VAL A 366 8.87 -10.30 3.81
N ARG A 367 9.07 -9.70 2.63
CA ARG A 367 9.90 -10.29 1.57
C ARG A 367 11.39 -10.31 1.91
N LEU A 368 11.94 -9.18 2.38
CA LEU A 368 13.36 -9.05 2.70
C LEU A 368 13.78 -9.99 3.83
N LEU A 369 12.92 -10.21 4.80
CA LEU A 369 13.17 -11.08 5.95
C LEU A 369 12.88 -12.57 5.66
N GLY A 370 12.43 -12.89 4.44
CA GLY A 370 12.29 -14.26 3.96
C GLY A 370 11.01 -14.97 4.41
N PHE A 371 9.98 -14.25 4.79
CA PHE A 371 8.68 -14.83 5.13
C PHE A 371 7.88 -15.16 3.86
N ASP A 372 7.10 -16.23 3.93
CA ASP A 372 6.12 -16.57 2.89
C ASP A 372 4.94 -15.58 2.95
N GLU A 373 4.72 -14.83 1.87
CA GLU A 373 3.61 -13.89 1.77
C GLU A 373 2.24 -14.58 1.94
N ASN A 374 2.12 -15.84 1.56
CA ASN A 374 0.89 -16.62 1.69
C ASN A 374 0.59 -17.07 3.14
N ALA A 375 1.55 -16.93 4.04
CA ALA A 375 1.34 -17.23 5.46
C ALA A 375 0.52 -16.16 6.19
N PHE A 376 0.31 -14.99 5.58
CA PHE A 376 -0.55 -13.93 6.08
C PHE A 376 -1.94 -14.00 5.46
N GLY A 377 -2.96 -13.55 6.18
CA GLY A 377 -4.32 -13.51 5.66
C GLY A 377 -4.45 -12.61 4.42
N HIS A 378 -3.79 -11.45 4.42
CA HIS A 378 -3.68 -10.57 3.26
C HIS A 378 -2.48 -9.63 3.37
N ILE A 379 -1.81 -9.37 2.25
CA ILE A 379 -0.82 -8.30 2.13
C ILE A 379 -1.38 -7.26 1.16
N SER A 380 -1.73 -6.08 1.70
CA SER A 380 -2.34 -5.01 0.91
C SER A 380 -1.33 -4.36 -0.04
N THR A 381 -1.73 -4.21 -1.28
CA THR A 381 -1.00 -3.45 -2.30
C THR A 381 -1.27 -1.94 -2.23
N GLY A 382 -2.25 -1.53 -1.41
CA GLY A 382 -2.83 -0.19 -1.40
C GLY A 382 -1.95 0.92 -0.83
N GLY A 383 -0.93 0.60 -0.05
CA GLY A 383 -0.05 1.62 0.53
C GLY A 383 -0.84 2.73 1.26
N GLY A 384 -0.74 3.96 0.76
CA GLY A 384 -1.45 5.12 1.30
C GLY A 384 -2.98 5.02 1.21
N ALA A 385 -3.52 4.35 0.18
CA ALA A 385 -4.97 4.19 0.02
C ALA A 385 -5.59 3.39 1.17
N SER A 386 -4.94 2.29 1.60
CA SER A 386 -5.40 1.48 2.73
C SER A 386 -5.42 2.29 4.03
N LEU A 387 -4.36 3.09 4.28
CA LEU A 387 -4.30 3.95 5.46
C LEU A 387 -5.39 5.01 5.45
N GLU A 388 -5.57 5.73 4.33
CA GLU A 388 -6.59 6.77 4.20
C GLU A 388 -8.01 6.18 4.38
N TYR A 389 -8.25 4.96 3.93
CA TYR A 389 -9.53 4.27 4.21
C TYR A 389 -9.71 4.00 5.71
N LEU A 390 -8.67 3.51 6.39
CA LEU A 390 -8.71 3.25 7.83
C LEU A 390 -8.82 4.55 8.66
N GLU A 391 -8.36 5.68 8.10
CA GLU A 391 -8.58 7.04 8.63
C GLU A 391 -10.04 7.52 8.48
N GLY A 392 -10.91 6.72 7.85
CA GLY A 392 -12.31 7.07 7.60
C GLY A 392 -12.54 8.01 6.44
N LYS A 393 -11.52 8.24 5.60
CA LYS A 393 -11.65 9.09 4.41
C LYS A 393 -12.39 8.38 3.28
N THR A 394 -13.23 9.12 2.57
CA THR A 394 -13.79 8.66 1.30
C THR A 394 -12.71 8.67 0.23
N LEU A 395 -12.43 7.51 -0.37
CA LEU A 395 -11.46 7.38 -1.44
C LEU A 395 -12.12 7.73 -2.79
N PRO A 396 -11.63 8.76 -3.50
CA PRO A 396 -12.30 9.26 -4.72
C PRO A 396 -12.51 8.18 -5.79
N GLY A 397 -11.52 7.33 -6.01
CA GLY A 397 -11.60 6.26 -7.02
C GLY A 397 -12.60 5.16 -6.66
N LEU A 398 -12.81 4.87 -5.37
CA LEU A 398 -13.85 3.93 -4.94
C LEU A 398 -15.23 4.58 -5.07
N ALA A 399 -15.39 5.83 -4.64
CA ALA A 399 -16.64 6.56 -4.80
C ALA A 399 -17.07 6.66 -6.28
N ALA A 400 -16.12 6.85 -7.20
CA ALA A 400 -16.39 6.87 -8.63
C ALA A 400 -16.85 5.52 -9.21
N LEU A 401 -16.52 4.40 -8.56
CA LEU A 401 -16.97 3.06 -8.93
C LEU A 401 -18.32 2.68 -8.29
N GLU A 402 -18.82 3.48 -7.35
CA GLU A 402 -20.12 3.25 -6.69
C GLU A 402 -21.27 4.03 -7.37
N GLY A 403 -20.93 5.05 -8.17
CA GLY A 403 -21.88 5.88 -8.94
C GLY A 403 -22.16 5.30 -10.31
#